data_d28e60a5d7a35c4614a346615e207310
#
_entry.id   d28e60a5d7a35c4614a346615e207310
#
_cell.length_a   1.000
_cell.length_b   1.000
_cell.length_c   1.000
_cell.angle_alpha   90.00
_cell.angle_beta   90.00
_cell.angle_gamma   90.00
#
_symmetry.space_group_name_H-M   'P 1'
#
loop_
_entity.id
_entity.type
_entity.pdbx_description
1 polymer ?
#
loop_
_entity_poly.entity_id
_entity_poly.type
_entity_poly.pdbx_seq_one_letter_code
_entity_poly.pdbx_strand_id
1 'polypeptide(L)'
;AKQLLISSLVQTEGLLADLRAAHEGFEALRMPRFSLTLQGLGLFGGAKPRAAWAGVAPSDPLMRMQAKLEQSARLSGIPVESRRYVPHVTLGRFTPPNAEDTMRLERAIAGGMDFRSPAFEVEEVILYESRLSPKGNRYDELARYPLI
;
A
#
# COMPACT_ATOMS: atom_id res chain seq x y z
N ALA A 1 -7.55 -13.51 2.72
CA ALA A 1 -7.56 -12.18 2.12
C ALA A 1 -6.41 -12.05 1.13
N LYS A 2 -6.73 -12.05 -0.15
CA LYS A 2 -5.76 -12.02 -1.26
C LYS A 2 -5.82 -10.66 -1.97
N GLN A 3 -5.92 -9.58 -1.19
CA GLN A 3 -6.15 -8.24 -1.69
C GLN A 3 -4.92 -7.36 -1.50
N LEU A 4 -4.49 -6.72 -2.56
CA LEU A 4 -3.43 -5.72 -2.52
C LEU A 4 -4.04 -4.33 -2.39
N LEU A 5 -3.69 -3.64 -1.32
CA LEU A 5 -4.16 -2.29 -1.03
C LEU A 5 -3.27 -1.30 -1.76
N ILE A 6 -3.80 -0.59 -2.74
CA ILE A 6 -3.12 0.55 -3.37
C ILE A 6 -3.55 1.81 -2.62
N SER A 7 -3.17 1.93 -1.37
CA SER A 7 -3.57 3.07 -0.55
C SER A 7 -2.67 4.30 -0.69
N SER A 8 -1.51 4.14 -1.31
CA SER A 8 -0.50 5.19 -1.35
C SER A 8 -0.37 5.91 -2.69
N LEU A 9 -1.15 5.52 -3.70
CA LEU A 9 -0.95 6.02 -5.06
C LEU A 9 -1.63 7.34 -5.34
N VAL A 10 -2.66 7.72 -4.58
CA VAL A 10 -3.44 8.89 -4.96
C VAL A 10 -3.91 9.64 -3.72
N GLN A 11 -3.28 10.76 -3.42
CA GLN A 11 -3.89 11.79 -2.60
C GLN A 11 -4.71 12.68 -3.51
N THR A 12 -5.99 12.42 -3.59
CA THR A 12 -6.89 13.30 -4.33
C THR A 12 -7.63 14.22 -3.36
N GLU A 13 -7.26 15.48 -3.36
CA GLU A 13 -8.22 16.54 -3.22
C GLU A 13 -8.79 16.79 -4.64
N GLY A 14 -9.46 15.79 -5.20
CA GLY A 14 -9.65 15.76 -6.63
C GLY A 14 -11.07 15.75 -7.08
N LEU A 15 -11.23 16.42 -8.17
CA LEU A 15 -12.38 16.50 -9.04
C LEU A 15 -12.89 15.10 -9.43
N LEU A 16 -14.19 14.89 -9.30
CA LEU A 16 -14.88 13.64 -9.66
C LEU A 16 -14.53 13.16 -11.08
N ALA A 17 -14.25 14.10 -11.99
CA ALA A 17 -13.86 13.81 -13.37
C ALA A 17 -12.52 13.09 -13.48
N ASP A 18 -11.53 13.48 -12.65
CA ASP A 18 -10.19 12.84 -12.65
C ASP A 18 -10.26 11.42 -12.11
N LEU A 19 -11.10 11.18 -11.11
CA LEU A 19 -11.34 9.84 -10.57
C LEU A 19 -12.01 8.92 -11.60
N ARG A 20 -12.97 9.44 -12.39
CA ARG A 20 -13.60 8.67 -13.48
C ARG A 20 -12.60 8.31 -14.56
N ALA A 21 -11.78 9.27 -14.99
CA ALA A 21 -10.75 9.03 -15.98
C ALA A 21 -9.72 8.01 -15.51
N ALA A 22 -9.30 8.09 -14.24
CA ALA A 22 -8.39 7.12 -13.65
C ALA A 22 -9.02 5.73 -13.58
N HIS A 23 -10.27 5.63 -13.15
CA HIS A 23 -11.01 4.38 -13.10
C HIS A 23 -11.11 3.72 -14.48
N GLU A 24 -11.47 4.46 -15.51
CA GLU A 24 -11.50 3.96 -16.90
C GLU A 24 -10.11 3.48 -17.35
N GLY A 25 -9.07 4.24 -17.02
CA GLY A 25 -7.69 3.87 -17.31
C GLY A 25 -7.27 2.57 -16.60
N PHE A 26 -7.64 2.39 -15.35
CA PHE A 26 -7.34 1.17 -14.59
C PHE A 26 -8.11 -0.04 -15.13
N GLU A 27 -9.38 0.14 -15.49
CA GLU A 27 -10.18 -0.94 -16.11
C GLU A 27 -9.60 -1.40 -17.45
N ALA A 28 -9.01 -0.49 -18.21
CA ALA A 28 -8.41 -0.80 -19.50
C ALA A 28 -7.08 -1.54 -19.39
N LEU A 29 -6.42 -1.51 -18.23
CA LEU A 29 -5.15 -2.20 -18.04
C LEU A 29 -5.32 -3.71 -18.00
N ARG A 30 -4.48 -4.40 -18.74
CA ARG A 30 -4.36 -5.86 -18.73
C ARG A 30 -3.12 -6.22 -17.92
N MET A 31 -3.35 -6.77 -16.73
CA MET A 31 -2.27 -7.11 -15.80
C MET A 31 -2.40 -8.56 -15.39
N PRO A 32 -1.34 -9.38 -15.54
CA PRO A 32 -1.40 -10.79 -15.17
C PRO A 32 -1.41 -10.96 -13.64
N ARG A 33 -1.96 -12.06 -13.18
CA ARG A 33 -1.82 -12.53 -11.80
C ARG A 33 -0.37 -12.82 -11.49
N PHE A 34 0.00 -12.69 -10.26
CA PHE A 34 1.34 -13.02 -9.78
C PHE A 34 1.31 -13.40 -8.31
N SER A 35 2.38 -14.03 -7.84
CA SER A 35 2.53 -14.40 -6.44
C SER A 35 3.38 -13.37 -5.69
N LEU A 36 3.05 -13.16 -4.42
CA LEU A 36 3.83 -12.36 -3.49
C LEU A 36 4.20 -13.17 -2.25
N THR A 37 5.29 -12.78 -1.63
CA THR A 37 5.72 -13.25 -0.32
C THR A 37 5.97 -12.04 0.58
N LEU A 38 5.44 -12.06 1.79
CA LEU A 38 5.79 -11.05 2.78
C LEU A 38 7.14 -11.40 3.39
N GLN A 39 7.96 -10.39 3.62
CA GLN A 39 9.32 -10.57 4.15
C GLN A 39 9.74 -9.37 4.97
N GLY A 40 10.18 -9.66 6.20
CA GLY A 40 10.68 -8.65 7.12
C GLY A 40 9.59 -7.80 7.75
N LEU A 41 9.97 -7.06 8.78
CA LEU A 41 9.13 -6.13 9.50
C LEU A 41 9.79 -4.76 9.53
N GLY A 42 9.01 -3.71 9.67
CA GLY A 42 9.54 -2.36 9.77
C GLY A 42 8.59 -1.39 10.45
N LEU A 43 9.08 -0.18 10.65
CA LEU A 43 8.34 0.93 11.26
C LEU A 43 8.36 2.14 10.37
N PHE A 44 7.25 2.88 10.33
CA PHE A 44 7.18 4.23 9.78
C PHE A 44 7.16 5.26 10.91
N GLY A 45 7.77 6.42 10.67
CA GLY A 45 7.78 7.55 11.60
C GLY A 45 9.16 7.90 12.18
N GLY A 46 10.21 7.21 11.76
CA GLY A 46 11.59 7.50 12.21
C GLY A 46 11.76 7.37 13.73
N ALA A 47 12.24 8.42 14.39
CA ALA A 47 12.46 8.44 15.83
C ALA A 47 11.15 8.37 16.65
N LYS A 48 10.02 8.70 16.03
CA LYS A 48 8.68 8.62 16.63
C LYS A 48 7.81 7.68 15.81
N PRO A 49 7.94 6.35 16.01
CA PRO A 49 7.22 5.39 15.19
C PRO A 49 5.71 5.51 15.37
N ARG A 50 4.96 5.42 14.26
CA ARG A 50 3.50 5.57 14.20
C ARG A 50 2.80 4.37 13.58
N ALA A 51 3.52 3.52 12.88
CA ALA A 51 2.98 2.35 12.23
C ALA A 51 4.01 1.24 12.16
N ALA A 52 3.55 0.00 12.30
CA ALA A 52 4.33 -1.20 12.04
C ALA A 52 3.81 -1.87 10.76
N TRP A 53 4.70 -2.43 9.97
CA TRP A 53 4.37 -3.05 8.70
C TRP A 53 5.18 -4.32 8.45
N ALA A 54 4.63 -5.21 7.61
CA ALA A 54 5.34 -6.31 7.00
C ALA A 54 5.75 -5.91 5.58
N GLY A 55 6.99 -6.16 5.22
CA GLY A 55 7.51 -5.89 3.90
C GLY A 55 7.07 -6.92 2.87
N VAL A 56 7.37 -6.64 1.62
CA VAL A 56 7.15 -7.54 0.49
C VAL A 56 8.50 -7.90 -0.10
N ALA A 57 8.73 -9.19 -0.32
CA ALA A 57 9.94 -9.66 -1.00
C ALA A 57 10.02 -9.03 -2.40
N PRO A 58 11.22 -8.76 -2.94
CA PRO A 58 11.37 -8.17 -4.25
C PRO A 58 10.52 -8.89 -5.30
N SER A 59 9.72 -8.12 -6.06
CA SER A 59 8.77 -8.65 -7.03
C SER A 59 8.72 -7.74 -8.26
N ASP A 60 9.30 -8.19 -9.36
CA ASP A 60 9.23 -7.46 -10.64
C ASP A 60 7.81 -7.31 -11.16
N PRO A 61 6.93 -8.34 -11.10
CA PRO A 61 5.54 -8.19 -11.50
C PRO A 61 4.79 -7.10 -10.72
N LEU A 62 5.00 -7.03 -9.40
CA LEU A 62 4.41 -5.99 -8.56
C LEU A 62 4.88 -4.60 -8.97
N MET A 63 6.18 -4.44 -9.18
CA MET A 63 6.75 -3.14 -9.56
C MET A 63 6.30 -2.70 -10.95
N ARG A 64 6.16 -3.63 -11.89
CA ARG A 64 5.59 -3.33 -13.21
C ARG A 64 4.12 -2.93 -13.13
N MET A 65 3.34 -3.62 -12.33
CA MET A 65 1.93 -3.27 -12.10
C MET A 65 1.80 -1.88 -11.49
N GLN A 66 2.57 -1.60 -10.44
CA GLN A 66 2.59 -0.29 -9.80
C GLN A 66 2.94 0.83 -10.78
N ALA A 67 3.95 0.62 -11.62
CA ALA A 67 4.35 1.60 -12.62
C ALA A 67 3.25 1.87 -13.66
N LYS A 68 2.54 0.85 -14.11
CA LYS A 68 1.41 1.00 -15.03
C LYS A 68 0.25 1.77 -14.40
N LEU A 69 -0.08 1.46 -13.15
CA LEU A 69 -1.13 2.16 -12.42
C LEU A 69 -0.76 3.63 -12.19
N GLU A 70 0.48 3.90 -11.80
CA GLU A 70 0.97 5.26 -11.62
C GLU A 70 0.92 6.06 -12.92
N GLN A 71 1.37 5.48 -14.02
CA GLN A 71 1.30 6.13 -15.33
C GLN A 71 -0.13 6.43 -15.74
N SER A 72 -1.04 5.48 -15.56
CA SER A 72 -2.46 5.68 -15.85
C SER A 72 -3.07 6.80 -15.00
N ALA A 73 -2.72 6.87 -13.72
CA ALA A 73 -3.15 7.96 -12.84
C ALA A 73 -2.63 9.32 -13.32
N ARG A 74 -1.35 9.41 -13.67
CA ARG A 74 -0.74 10.65 -14.20
C ARG A 74 -1.40 11.11 -15.48
N LEU A 75 -1.68 10.21 -16.42
CA LEU A 75 -2.37 10.52 -17.68
C LEU A 75 -3.81 11.00 -17.45
N SER A 76 -4.41 10.62 -16.36
CA SER A 76 -5.75 11.05 -15.95
C SER A 76 -5.77 12.41 -15.23
N GLY A 77 -4.61 13.05 -15.05
CA GLY A 77 -4.50 14.33 -14.36
C GLY A 77 -4.43 14.24 -12.84
N ILE A 78 -4.31 13.02 -12.28
CA ILE A 78 -4.21 12.83 -10.84
C ILE A 78 -2.78 13.10 -10.37
N PRO A 79 -2.57 13.97 -9.37
CA PRO A 79 -1.26 14.14 -8.76
C PRO A 79 -0.82 12.84 -8.09
N VAL A 80 0.37 12.36 -8.45
CA VAL A 80 0.97 11.18 -7.87
C VAL A 80 2.15 11.60 -6.99
N GLU A 81 2.26 11.01 -5.80
CA GLU A 81 3.38 11.28 -4.93
C GLU A 81 4.72 10.92 -5.60
N SER A 82 5.71 11.80 -5.45
CA SER A 82 7.07 11.56 -5.97
C SER A 82 7.90 10.64 -5.09
N ARG A 83 7.37 10.19 -3.95
CA ARG A 83 8.08 9.27 -3.05
C ARG A 83 8.28 7.91 -3.70
N ARG A 84 9.40 7.29 -3.35
CA ARG A 84 9.66 5.91 -3.73
C ARG A 84 8.56 4.99 -3.22
N TYR A 85 8.04 4.16 -4.10
CA TYR A 85 7.07 3.13 -3.73
C TYR A 85 7.72 2.06 -2.85
N VAL A 86 7.17 1.86 -1.67
CA VAL A 86 7.58 0.81 -0.74
C VAL A 86 6.39 -0.10 -0.49
N PRO A 87 6.33 -1.28 -1.14
CA PRO A 87 5.24 -2.21 -0.94
C PRO A 87 5.28 -2.78 0.48
N HIS A 88 4.14 -2.73 1.16
CA HIS A 88 4.04 -3.19 2.55
C HIS A 88 2.60 -3.51 2.92
N VAL A 89 2.46 -4.28 3.99
CA VAL A 89 1.19 -4.52 4.68
C VAL A 89 1.25 -3.86 6.05
N THR A 90 0.42 -2.86 6.30
CA THR A 90 0.34 -2.23 7.61
C THR A 90 -0.26 -3.21 8.61
N LEU A 91 0.47 -3.49 9.68
CA LEU A 91 0.05 -4.38 10.76
C LEU A 91 -0.69 -3.63 11.86
N GLY A 92 -0.32 -2.38 12.09
CA GLY A 92 -0.97 -1.53 13.09
C GLY A 92 -0.50 -0.10 13.00
N ARG A 93 -1.39 0.80 13.44
CA ARG A 93 -1.12 2.23 13.59
C ARG A 93 -1.30 2.61 15.04
N PHE A 94 -0.46 3.47 15.55
CA PHE A 94 -0.46 3.86 16.95
C PHE A 94 0.06 5.29 17.11
N THR A 95 -0.25 5.89 18.27
CA THR A 95 0.41 7.13 18.68
C THR A 95 1.86 6.83 19.07
N PRO A 96 2.81 7.75 18.81
CA PRO A 96 4.20 7.52 19.17
C PRO A 96 4.34 7.16 20.64
N PRO A 97 4.95 6.00 20.96
CA PRO A 97 5.15 5.57 22.33
C PRO A 97 6.25 6.38 23.03
N ASN A 98 6.36 6.21 24.36
CA ASN A 98 7.48 6.77 25.09
C ASN A 98 8.81 6.09 24.69
N ALA A 99 9.93 6.63 25.19
CA ALA A 99 11.26 6.13 24.82
C ALA A 99 11.47 4.63 25.17
N GLU A 100 10.98 4.19 26.33
CA GLU A 100 11.11 2.79 26.76
C GLU A 100 10.31 1.84 25.87
N ASP A 101 9.07 2.18 25.58
CA ASP A 101 8.21 1.37 24.70
C ASP A 101 8.68 1.42 23.25
N THR A 102 9.25 2.53 22.80
CA THR A 102 9.91 2.62 21.49
C THR A 102 11.06 1.64 21.39
N MET A 103 11.90 1.55 22.40
CA MET A 103 13.01 0.59 22.42
C MET A 103 12.52 -0.86 22.40
N ARG A 104 11.45 -1.18 23.14
CA ARG A 104 10.83 -2.52 23.12
C ARG A 104 10.28 -2.85 21.73
N LEU A 105 9.62 -1.89 21.10
CA LEU A 105 9.08 -2.05 19.76
C LEU A 105 10.19 -2.27 18.73
N GLU A 106 11.25 -1.47 18.77
CA GLU A 106 12.40 -1.63 17.88
C GLU A 106 13.09 -3.00 18.04
N ARG A 107 13.20 -3.51 19.27
CA ARG A 107 13.72 -4.85 19.52
C ARG A 107 12.82 -5.94 18.95
N ALA A 108 11.50 -5.79 19.09
CA ALA A 108 10.53 -6.73 18.51
C ALA A 108 10.62 -6.76 16.99
N ILE A 109 10.74 -5.60 16.36
CA ILE A 109 10.93 -5.48 14.91
C ILE A 109 12.25 -6.11 14.47
N ALA A 110 13.34 -5.84 15.16
CA ALA A 110 14.64 -6.43 14.87
C ALA A 110 14.62 -7.96 14.98
N GLY A 111 13.91 -8.50 15.98
CA GLY A 111 13.72 -9.94 16.17
C GLY A 111 12.85 -10.60 15.10
N GLY A 112 12.06 -9.82 14.36
CA GLY A 112 11.19 -10.30 13.27
C GLY A 112 11.73 -10.01 11.87
N MET A 113 12.98 -9.60 11.72
CA MET A 113 13.55 -9.26 10.40
C MET A 113 13.70 -10.47 9.48
N ASP A 114 13.72 -11.67 10.02
CA ASP A 114 13.71 -12.94 9.28
C ASP A 114 12.29 -13.46 8.98
N PHE A 115 11.27 -12.71 9.38
CA PHE A 115 9.88 -13.06 9.08
C PHE A 115 9.68 -13.26 7.57
N ARG A 116 9.02 -14.37 7.23
CA ARG A 116 8.66 -14.68 5.84
C ARG A 116 7.34 -15.45 5.82
N SER A 117 6.39 -14.95 5.03
CA SER A 117 5.11 -15.64 4.81
C SER A 117 5.25 -16.72 3.75
N PRO A 118 4.32 -17.69 3.68
CA PRO A 118 4.10 -18.47 2.46
C PRO A 118 3.76 -17.54 1.28
N ALA A 119 4.07 -17.98 0.07
CA ALA A 119 3.65 -17.28 -1.13
C ALA A 119 2.12 -17.32 -1.27
N PHE A 120 1.54 -16.22 -1.75
CA PHE A 120 0.11 -16.12 -2.06
C PHE A 120 -0.10 -15.46 -3.41
N GLU A 121 -1.18 -15.83 -4.09
CA GLU A 121 -1.51 -15.27 -5.39
C GLU A 121 -2.28 -13.95 -5.23
N VAL A 122 -1.87 -12.95 -6.00
CA VAL A 122 -2.59 -11.68 -6.14
C VAL A 122 -3.55 -11.81 -7.32
N GLU A 123 -4.85 -11.75 -7.04
CA GLU A 123 -5.91 -11.98 -8.02
C GLU A 123 -6.60 -10.70 -8.46
N GLU A 124 -6.51 -9.65 -7.65
CA GLU A 124 -7.17 -8.37 -7.92
C GLU A 124 -6.45 -7.20 -7.27
N VAL A 125 -6.69 -6.02 -7.83
CA VAL A 125 -6.25 -4.74 -7.29
C VAL A 125 -7.48 -3.96 -6.87
N ILE A 126 -7.40 -3.32 -5.70
CA ILE A 126 -8.52 -2.56 -5.14
C ILE A 126 -8.12 -1.11 -4.95
N LEU A 127 -8.94 -0.21 -5.45
CA LEU A 127 -8.80 1.21 -5.24
C LEU A 127 -9.60 1.63 -3.99
N TYR A 128 -8.93 2.22 -3.02
CA TYR A 128 -9.54 2.74 -1.80
C TYR A 128 -9.43 4.26 -1.71
N GLU A 129 -10.46 4.87 -1.16
CA GLU A 129 -10.42 6.24 -0.64
C GLU A 129 -10.04 6.19 0.83
N SER A 130 -9.00 6.94 1.21
CA SER A 130 -8.59 7.08 2.61
C SER A 130 -9.18 8.37 3.18
N ARG A 131 -9.93 8.25 4.27
CA ARG A 131 -10.49 9.38 5.00
C ARG A 131 -9.97 9.41 6.42
N LEU A 132 -9.53 10.58 6.86
CA LEU A 132 -9.18 10.82 8.26
C LEU A 132 -10.46 10.98 9.07
N SER A 133 -10.56 10.27 10.18
CA SER A 133 -11.64 10.41 11.15
C SER A 133 -11.06 10.51 12.56
N PRO A 134 -11.83 11.04 13.55
CA PRO A 134 -11.39 11.08 14.96
C PRO A 134 -11.05 9.71 15.54
N LYS A 135 -11.57 8.65 14.94
CA LYS A 135 -11.35 7.24 15.35
C LYS A 135 -10.22 6.55 14.56
N GLY A 136 -9.47 7.29 13.75
CA GLY A 136 -8.42 6.77 12.87
C GLY A 136 -8.76 6.89 11.39
N ASN A 137 -7.92 6.29 10.53
CA ASN A 137 -8.15 6.27 9.09
C ASN A 137 -9.27 5.29 8.73
N ARG A 138 -10.19 5.75 7.90
CA ARG A 138 -11.21 4.93 7.28
C ARG A 138 -10.85 4.73 5.81
N TYR A 139 -10.98 3.48 5.34
CA TYR A 139 -10.75 3.13 3.95
C TYR A 139 -12.06 2.64 3.34
N ASP A 140 -12.55 3.38 2.34
CA ASP A 140 -13.73 3.02 1.59
C ASP A 140 -13.33 2.47 0.22
N GLU A 141 -13.81 1.28 -0.13
CA GLU A 141 -13.55 0.66 -1.43
C GLU A 141 -14.28 1.41 -2.53
N LEU A 142 -13.55 1.86 -3.54
CA LEU A 142 -14.11 2.56 -4.70
C LEU A 142 -14.30 1.63 -5.89
N ALA A 143 -13.33 0.76 -6.17
CA ALA A 143 -13.37 -0.14 -7.31
C ALA A 143 -12.44 -1.34 -7.13
N ARG A 144 -12.75 -2.43 -7.85
CA ARG A 144 -11.92 -3.64 -7.94
C ARG A 144 -11.54 -3.91 -9.39
N TYR A 145 -10.30 -4.30 -9.59
CA TYR A 145 -9.75 -4.60 -10.91
C TYR A 145 -9.18 -6.02 -10.90
N PRO A 146 -9.92 -7.00 -11.47
CA PRO A 146 -9.41 -8.37 -11.54
C PRO A 146 -8.16 -8.45 -12.41
N LEU A 147 -7.20 -9.25 -11.97
CA LEU A 147 -6.03 -9.64 -12.76
C LEU A 147 -6.35 -10.88 -13.59
N ILE A 148 -5.73 -11.01 -14.72
CA ILE A 148 -5.99 -12.08 -15.69
C ILE A 148 -4.92 -13.16 -15.70
#